data_15eb92c649e8109e081ee1d7fe17a7d1
#
_entry.id   15eb92c649e8109e081ee1d7fe17a7d1
#
_cell.length_a   1.000
_cell.length_b   1.000
_cell.length_c   1.000
_cell.angle_alpha   90.00
_cell.angle_beta   90.00
_cell.angle_gamma   90.00
#
_symmetry.space_group_name_H-M   'P 1'
#
loop_
_entity.id
_entity.type
_entity.pdbx_description
1 polymer ?
#
loop_
_entity_poly.entity_id
_entity_poly.type
_entity_poly.pdbx_seq_one_letter_code
_entity_poly.pdbx_strand_id
1 'polypeptide(L)'
;MNLEELLSTLESPIVIRPTRRMTQGELESYLDKAADILRGNADHSEFRGYVFTLLFYKRISDCFDEEVCTQVATLTKAGIPQDQAFLLARAPQNHHFIVPKAATWATVARTAKAQLGQALNDAMLAIERANAHRQNNFDGILTGKIDFNKQDELPRDKLVHLINHFGRQTFD
;
A
#
# COMPACT_ATOMS: atom_id res chain seq x y z
N MET A 1 -26.05 9.29 7.58
CA MET A 1 -25.24 8.28 6.85
C MET A 1 -25.98 6.97 7.00
N ASN A 2 -26.64 6.53 5.93
CA ASN A 2 -27.55 5.38 5.94
C ASN A 2 -26.73 4.08 5.80
N LEU A 3 -27.24 2.96 6.36
CA LEU A 3 -26.59 1.64 6.31
C LEU A 3 -26.26 1.20 4.87
N GLU A 4 -27.10 1.61 3.90
CA GLU A 4 -26.87 1.36 2.47
C GLU A 4 -25.68 2.11 1.88
N GLU A 5 -25.40 3.34 2.34
CA GLU A 5 -24.18 4.09 1.95
C GLU A 5 -22.91 3.46 2.52
N LEU A 6 -22.98 2.90 3.74
CA LEU A 6 -21.89 2.12 4.33
C LEU A 6 -21.67 0.82 3.57
N LEU A 7 -22.72 0.14 3.13
CA LEU A 7 -22.63 -1.10 2.36
C LEU A 7 -22.11 -0.88 0.94
N SER A 8 -22.50 0.22 0.29
CA SER A 8 -22.00 0.56 -1.07
C SER A 8 -20.51 0.89 -1.10
N THR A 9 -19.92 1.34 0.02
CA THR A 9 -18.47 1.51 0.17
C THR A 9 -17.74 0.19 0.43
N LEU A 10 -18.45 -0.90 0.69
CA LEU A 10 -17.90 -2.26 0.90
C LEU A 10 -17.87 -3.09 -0.40
N GLU A 11 -18.48 -2.60 -1.48
CA GLU A 11 -18.60 -3.32 -2.75
C GLU A 11 -17.35 -3.22 -3.65
N SER A 12 -16.20 -3.65 -3.14
CA SER A 12 -15.20 -4.23 -4.02
C SER A 12 -14.75 -5.53 -3.38
N PRO A 13 -15.10 -6.68 -3.96
CA PRO A 13 -14.54 -7.93 -3.47
C PRO A 13 -13.03 -7.79 -3.51
N ILE A 14 -12.38 -7.97 -2.35
CA ILE A 14 -10.93 -8.11 -2.29
C ILE A 14 -10.65 -9.35 -3.12
N VAL A 15 -10.21 -9.15 -4.35
CA VAL A 15 -9.79 -10.25 -5.22
C VAL A 15 -8.47 -10.74 -4.65
N ILE A 16 -8.54 -11.79 -3.84
CA ILE A 16 -7.34 -12.53 -3.40
C ILE A 16 -6.74 -13.13 -4.67
N ARG A 17 -5.75 -12.46 -5.24
CA ARG A 17 -4.92 -13.08 -6.27
C ARG A 17 -3.96 -14.00 -5.53
N PRO A 18 -3.84 -15.28 -5.94
CA PRO A 18 -2.81 -16.15 -5.38
C PRO A 18 -1.47 -15.50 -5.64
N THR A 19 -0.77 -15.15 -4.57
CA THR A 19 0.55 -14.54 -4.62
C THR A 19 1.55 -15.60 -5.06
N ARG A 20 2.06 -15.46 -6.27
CA ARG A 20 3.23 -16.19 -6.70
C ARG A 20 4.45 -15.43 -6.20
N ARG A 21 5.25 -16.04 -5.36
CA ARG A 21 6.55 -15.48 -4.96
C ARG A 21 7.40 -15.21 -6.19
N MET A 22 7.92 -14.00 -6.28
CA MET A 22 8.91 -13.64 -7.29
C MET A 22 10.25 -14.31 -6.97
N THR A 23 10.89 -14.85 -7.99
CA THR A 23 12.31 -15.20 -7.88
C THR A 23 13.15 -13.94 -7.78
N GLN A 24 14.39 -14.05 -7.30
CA GLN A 24 15.32 -12.93 -7.23
C GLN A 24 15.48 -12.23 -8.59
N GLY A 25 15.65 -12.99 -9.68
CA GLY A 25 15.82 -12.42 -11.02
C GLY A 25 14.54 -11.71 -11.53
N GLU A 26 13.37 -12.21 -11.19
CA GLU A 26 12.09 -11.55 -11.49
C GLU A 26 11.96 -10.23 -10.74
N LEU A 27 12.35 -10.19 -9.46
CA LEU A 27 12.36 -8.96 -8.65
C LEU A 27 13.36 -7.94 -9.20
N GLU A 28 14.58 -8.36 -9.52
CA GLU A 28 15.60 -7.50 -10.14
C GLU A 28 15.07 -6.88 -11.44
N SER A 29 14.55 -7.70 -12.36
CA SER A 29 13.95 -7.20 -13.61
C SER A 29 12.76 -6.28 -13.40
N TYR A 30 11.99 -6.52 -12.33
CA TYR A 30 10.85 -5.68 -11.98
C TYR A 30 11.29 -4.32 -11.44
N LEU A 31 12.33 -4.28 -10.61
CA LEU A 31 12.92 -3.05 -10.09
C LEU A 31 13.65 -2.25 -11.19
N ASP A 32 14.31 -2.94 -12.14
CA ASP A 32 14.91 -2.29 -13.31
C ASP A 32 13.88 -1.54 -14.15
N LYS A 33 12.70 -2.14 -14.36
CA LYS A 33 11.59 -1.46 -15.05
C LYS A 33 11.07 -0.24 -14.29
N ALA A 34 11.01 -0.31 -12.96
CA ALA A 34 10.66 0.84 -12.15
C ALA A 34 11.71 1.96 -12.27
N ALA A 35 13.00 1.59 -12.30
CA ALA A 35 14.10 2.54 -12.53
C ALA A 35 14.02 3.16 -13.94
N ASP A 36 13.65 2.39 -14.96
CA ASP A 36 13.47 2.89 -16.33
C ASP A 36 12.35 3.93 -16.45
N ILE A 37 11.25 3.77 -15.69
CA ILE A 37 10.17 4.78 -15.61
C ILE A 37 10.72 6.13 -15.15
N LEU A 38 11.66 6.11 -14.23
CA LEU A 38 12.24 7.32 -13.63
C LEU A 38 13.38 7.93 -14.45
N ARG A 39 13.98 7.19 -15.36
CA ARG A 39 15.16 7.62 -16.15
C ARG A 39 14.93 8.98 -16.80
N GLY A 40 15.90 9.87 -16.66
CA GLY A 40 15.99 11.17 -17.34
C GLY A 40 15.56 12.40 -16.54
N ASN A 41 15.05 12.27 -15.30
CA ASN A 41 14.54 13.41 -14.53
C ASN A 41 15.13 13.61 -13.13
N ALA A 42 15.74 12.60 -12.53
CA ALA A 42 16.33 12.68 -11.20
C ALA A 42 17.70 12.03 -11.15
N ASP A 43 18.50 12.34 -10.15
CA ASP A 43 19.79 11.72 -9.92
C ASP A 43 19.60 10.24 -9.48
N HIS A 44 20.53 9.37 -9.83
CA HIS A 44 20.48 7.94 -9.55
C HIS A 44 20.29 7.59 -8.06
N SER A 45 20.76 8.45 -7.16
CA SER A 45 20.61 8.25 -5.71
C SER A 45 19.18 8.51 -5.23
N GLU A 46 18.49 9.51 -5.80
CA GLU A 46 17.12 9.88 -5.45
C GLU A 46 16.12 8.85 -5.96
N PHE A 47 16.36 8.28 -7.13
CA PHE A 47 15.58 7.18 -7.69
C PHE A 47 15.36 6.02 -6.73
N ARG A 48 16.45 5.56 -6.14
CA ARG A 48 16.42 4.44 -5.20
C ARG A 48 15.49 4.74 -4.04
N GLY A 49 15.54 5.97 -3.53
CA GLY A 49 14.68 6.41 -2.45
C GLY A 49 13.18 6.25 -2.81
N TYR A 50 12.75 6.79 -3.95
CA TYR A 50 11.36 6.68 -4.39
C TYR A 50 10.91 5.23 -4.62
N VAL A 51 11.72 4.44 -5.32
CA VAL A 51 11.41 3.03 -5.63
C VAL A 51 11.33 2.19 -4.36
N PHE A 52 12.31 2.29 -3.46
CA PHE A 52 12.32 1.50 -2.23
C PHE A 52 11.21 1.91 -1.27
N THR A 53 10.92 3.20 -1.14
CA THR A 53 9.82 3.67 -0.29
C THR A 53 8.48 3.16 -0.80
N LEU A 54 8.23 3.23 -2.12
CA LEU A 54 7.00 2.70 -2.73
C LEU A 54 6.90 1.18 -2.61
N LEU A 55 8.00 0.46 -2.84
CA LEU A 55 8.05 -1.00 -2.69
C LEU A 55 7.72 -1.41 -1.24
N PHE A 56 8.34 -0.73 -0.28
CA PHE A 56 8.13 -1.01 1.14
C PHE A 56 6.68 -0.69 1.57
N TYR A 57 6.15 0.46 1.15
CA TYR A 57 4.76 0.81 1.37
C TYR A 57 3.79 -0.20 0.75
N LYS A 58 4.04 -0.60 -0.51
CA LYS A 58 3.24 -1.62 -1.18
C LYS A 58 3.27 -2.95 -0.42
N ARG A 59 4.46 -3.39 0.01
CA ARG A 59 4.63 -4.62 0.78
C ARG A 59 3.87 -4.60 2.11
N ILE A 60 3.95 -3.50 2.88
CA ILE A 60 3.20 -3.36 4.13
C ILE A 60 1.69 -3.45 3.86
N SER A 61 1.21 -2.75 2.82
CA SER A 61 -0.22 -2.78 2.46
C SER A 61 -0.67 -4.18 2.05
N ASP A 62 0.12 -4.89 1.22
CA ASP A 62 -0.18 -6.25 0.77
C ASP A 62 -0.22 -7.25 1.94
N CYS A 63 0.77 -7.23 2.82
CA CYS A 63 0.79 -8.08 4.01
C CYS A 63 -0.44 -7.87 4.89
N PHE A 64 -0.79 -6.61 5.13
CA PHE A 64 -1.98 -6.29 5.93
C PHE A 64 -3.26 -6.81 5.29
N ASP A 65 -3.42 -6.62 3.98
CA ASP A 65 -4.58 -7.10 3.24
C ASP A 65 -4.66 -8.64 3.24
N GLU A 66 -3.53 -9.36 3.12
CA GLU A 66 -3.44 -10.81 3.23
C GLU A 66 -3.84 -11.32 4.62
N GLU A 67 -3.34 -10.67 5.69
CA GLU A 67 -3.71 -11.00 7.07
C GLU A 67 -5.22 -10.82 7.27
N VAL A 68 -5.78 -9.68 6.83
CA VAL A 68 -7.23 -9.41 6.90
C VAL A 68 -8.02 -10.48 6.15
N CYS A 69 -7.65 -10.80 4.92
CA CYS A 69 -8.33 -11.82 4.12
C CYS A 69 -8.32 -13.19 4.79
N THR A 70 -7.19 -13.60 5.34
CA THR A 70 -7.03 -14.87 6.06
C THR A 70 -7.94 -14.94 7.29
N GLN A 71 -8.01 -13.86 8.04
CA GLN A 71 -8.85 -13.76 9.23
C GLN A 71 -10.34 -13.73 8.87
N VAL A 72 -10.74 -12.98 7.83
CA VAL A 72 -12.13 -12.97 7.33
C VAL A 72 -12.56 -14.39 6.95
N ALA A 73 -11.72 -15.11 6.19
CA ALA A 73 -12.02 -16.49 5.81
C ALA A 73 -12.19 -17.42 7.03
N THR A 74 -11.36 -17.25 8.06
CA THR A 74 -11.46 -18.04 9.30
C THR A 74 -12.73 -17.72 10.08
N LEU A 75 -13.04 -16.44 10.27
CA LEU A 75 -14.24 -15.99 10.99
C LEU A 75 -15.53 -16.39 10.26
N THR A 76 -15.56 -16.28 8.94
CA THR A 76 -16.71 -16.69 8.13
C THR A 76 -16.95 -18.20 8.20
N LYS A 77 -15.88 -19.01 8.20
CA LYS A 77 -15.99 -20.46 8.42
C LYS A 77 -16.52 -20.79 9.83
N ALA A 78 -16.27 -19.96 10.82
CA ALA A 78 -16.81 -20.08 12.17
C ALA A 78 -18.27 -19.59 12.29
N GLY A 79 -18.90 -19.18 11.19
CA GLY A 79 -20.31 -18.76 11.15
C GLY A 79 -20.55 -17.27 11.40
N ILE A 80 -19.49 -16.44 11.44
CA ILE A 80 -19.64 -14.99 11.60
C ILE A 80 -20.02 -14.39 10.24
N PRO A 81 -21.05 -13.54 10.17
CA PRO A 81 -21.41 -12.83 8.95
C PRO A 81 -20.23 -12.05 8.36
N GLN A 82 -20.13 -12.01 7.02
CA GLN A 82 -18.95 -11.50 6.32
C GLN A 82 -18.64 -10.03 6.65
N ASP A 83 -19.64 -9.18 6.82
CA ASP A 83 -19.51 -7.78 7.22
C ASP A 83 -18.89 -7.63 8.62
N GLN A 84 -19.37 -8.43 9.58
CA GLN A 84 -18.82 -8.48 10.94
C GLN A 84 -17.41 -9.10 10.95
N ALA A 85 -17.19 -10.17 10.18
CA ALA A 85 -15.90 -10.81 10.05
C ALA A 85 -14.86 -9.81 9.50
N PHE A 86 -15.23 -8.97 8.52
CA PHE A 86 -14.35 -7.95 7.98
C PHE A 86 -13.97 -6.87 9.01
N LEU A 87 -14.92 -6.41 9.82
CA LEU A 87 -14.64 -5.44 10.88
C LEU A 87 -13.73 -6.02 11.96
N LEU A 88 -14.01 -7.26 12.40
CA LEU A 88 -13.22 -7.97 13.39
C LEU A 88 -11.79 -8.28 12.88
N ALA A 89 -11.69 -8.67 11.62
CA ALA A 89 -10.41 -8.98 11.00
C ALA A 89 -9.46 -7.77 10.92
N ARG A 90 -9.99 -6.55 10.87
CA ARG A 90 -9.17 -5.32 10.85
C ARG A 90 -8.81 -4.79 12.23
N ALA A 91 -9.18 -5.49 13.30
CA ALA A 91 -8.89 -5.05 14.65
C ALA A 91 -7.37 -5.00 14.91
N PRO A 92 -6.84 -3.88 15.45
CA PRO A 92 -5.40 -3.63 15.56
C PRO A 92 -4.59 -4.71 16.25
N GLN A 93 -5.19 -5.40 17.24
CA GLN A 93 -4.53 -6.47 17.99
C GLN A 93 -4.21 -7.71 17.17
N ASN A 94 -4.82 -7.86 16.02
CA ASN A 94 -4.71 -9.05 15.17
C ASN A 94 -3.60 -8.95 14.10
N HIS A 95 -2.89 -7.82 14.05
CA HIS A 95 -1.92 -7.53 13.00
C HIS A 95 -0.54 -7.19 13.53
N HIS A 96 0.49 -7.59 12.79
CA HIS A 96 1.86 -7.16 13.04
C HIS A 96 2.03 -5.66 12.78
N PHE A 97 1.34 -5.15 11.75
CA PHE A 97 1.32 -3.74 11.38
C PHE A 97 -0.13 -3.28 11.24
N ILE A 98 -0.36 -2.00 11.47
CA ILE A 98 -1.66 -1.38 11.25
C ILE A 98 -1.57 -0.53 9.99
N VAL A 99 -2.45 -0.80 9.02
CA VAL A 99 -2.64 0.05 7.85
C VAL A 99 -4.03 0.67 7.93
N PRO A 100 -4.15 1.98 8.21
CA PRO A 100 -5.43 2.68 8.20
C PRO A 100 -6.13 2.52 6.84
N LYS A 101 -7.48 2.45 6.83
CA LYS A 101 -8.27 2.25 5.60
C LYS A 101 -7.91 3.27 4.50
N ALA A 102 -7.73 4.54 4.88
CA ALA A 102 -7.35 5.60 3.94
C ALA A 102 -5.91 5.45 3.41
N ALA A 103 -5.06 4.70 4.11
CA ALA A 103 -3.64 4.50 3.78
C ALA A 103 -3.36 3.15 3.10
N THR A 104 -4.38 2.37 2.73
CA THR A 104 -4.17 1.15 1.94
C THR A 104 -3.73 1.50 0.52
N TRP A 105 -2.88 0.66 -0.09
CA TRP A 105 -2.46 0.83 -1.49
C TRP A 105 -3.64 1.00 -2.43
N ALA A 106 -4.67 0.17 -2.29
CA ALA A 106 -5.86 0.21 -3.13
C ALA A 106 -6.62 1.55 -3.03
N THR A 107 -6.63 2.19 -1.85
CA THR A 107 -7.25 3.51 -1.67
C THR A 107 -6.42 4.60 -2.33
N VAL A 108 -5.12 4.63 -2.06
CA VAL A 108 -4.20 5.66 -2.58
C VAL A 108 -4.05 5.58 -4.09
N ALA A 109 -3.96 4.37 -4.66
CA ALA A 109 -3.84 4.18 -6.11
C ALA A 109 -5.06 4.68 -6.91
N ARG A 110 -6.21 4.85 -6.26
CA ARG A 110 -7.44 5.42 -6.87
C ARG A 110 -7.53 6.94 -6.75
N THR A 111 -6.62 7.57 -6.04
CA THR A 111 -6.59 9.03 -5.88
C THR A 111 -6.36 9.72 -7.22
N ALA A 112 -7.00 10.87 -7.42
CA ALA A 112 -6.81 11.67 -8.61
C ALA A 112 -5.33 12.05 -8.79
N LYS A 113 -4.83 12.00 -10.03
CA LYS A 113 -3.43 12.26 -10.39
C LYS A 113 -2.86 13.53 -9.76
N ALA A 114 -3.67 14.59 -9.69
CA ALA A 114 -3.23 15.87 -9.13
C ALA A 114 -2.93 15.82 -7.62
N GLN A 115 -3.53 14.86 -6.90
CA GLN A 115 -3.45 14.72 -5.44
C GLN A 115 -2.63 13.49 -5.02
N LEU A 116 -2.15 12.70 -5.98
CA LEU A 116 -1.51 11.40 -5.71
C LEU A 116 -0.26 11.51 -4.84
N GLY A 117 0.59 12.52 -5.08
CA GLY A 117 1.80 12.74 -4.27
C GLY A 117 1.45 13.05 -2.81
N GLN A 118 0.47 13.95 -2.58
CA GLN A 118 0.01 14.26 -1.24
C GLN A 118 -0.63 13.05 -0.56
N ALA A 119 -1.46 12.30 -1.28
CA ALA A 119 -2.10 11.09 -0.75
C ALA A 119 -1.08 10.01 -0.33
N LEU A 120 0.04 9.88 -1.06
CA LEU A 120 1.15 8.99 -0.68
C LEU A 120 1.83 9.46 0.60
N ASN A 121 2.19 10.74 0.68
CA ASN A 121 2.81 11.32 1.87
C ASN A 121 1.91 11.15 3.11
N ASP A 122 0.62 11.45 2.97
CA ASP A 122 -0.37 11.32 4.05
C ASP A 122 -0.57 9.86 4.48
N ALA A 123 -0.61 8.93 3.53
CA ALA A 123 -0.76 7.50 3.81
C ALA A 123 0.45 6.95 4.58
N MET A 124 1.66 7.30 4.17
CA MET A 124 2.89 6.87 4.84
C MET A 124 2.97 7.42 6.27
N LEU A 125 2.64 8.70 6.45
CA LEU A 125 2.57 9.32 7.77
C LEU A 125 1.49 8.67 8.66
N ALA A 126 0.33 8.34 8.08
CA ALA A 126 -0.74 7.67 8.81
C ALA A 126 -0.34 6.26 9.27
N ILE A 127 0.40 5.50 8.45
CA ILE A 127 0.94 4.19 8.81
C ILE A 127 1.97 4.34 9.95
N GLU A 128 2.92 5.26 9.86
CA GLU A 128 3.91 5.49 10.92
C GLU A 128 3.23 5.84 12.24
N ARG A 129 2.29 6.78 12.24
CA ARG A 129 1.53 7.17 13.44
C ARG A 129 0.73 6.02 14.04
N ALA A 130 0.08 5.21 13.20
CA ALA A 130 -0.69 4.07 13.68
C ALA A 130 0.18 2.98 14.35
N ASN A 131 1.47 2.95 14.04
CA ASN A 131 2.44 1.96 14.54
C ASN A 131 3.45 2.54 15.54
N ALA A 132 3.39 3.82 15.89
CA ALA A 132 4.40 4.52 16.71
C ALA A 132 4.65 3.89 18.09
N HIS A 133 3.64 3.24 18.67
CA HIS A 133 3.73 2.60 20.01
C HIS A 133 3.90 1.07 19.94
N ARG A 134 4.18 0.53 18.76
CA ARG A 134 4.36 -0.90 18.56
C ARG A 134 5.84 -1.27 18.54
N GLN A 135 6.14 -2.56 18.81
CA GLN A 135 7.52 -3.07 18.76
C GLN A 135 8.16 -2.91 17.37
N ASN A 136 7.34 -2.92 16.32
CA ASN A 136 7.76 -2.73 14.94
C ASN A 136 7.51 -1.26 14.53
N ASN A 137 8.20 -0.34 15.17
CA ASN A 137 8.10 1.08 14.87
C ASN A 137 8.76 1.39 13.50
N PHE A 138 8.04 2.10 12.64
CA PHE A 138 8.53 2.55 11.32
C PHE A 138 9.01 4.00 11.32
N ASP A 139 9.22 4.60 12.47
CA ASP A 139 9.50 6.02 12.62
C ASP A 139 10.60 6.50 11.67
N GLY A 140 10.24 7.39 10.76
CA GLY A 140 11.14 7.93 9.75
C GLY A 140 11.55 6.98 8.62
N ILE A 141 11.04 5.75 8.56
CA ILE A 141 11.36 4.81 7.48
C ILE A 141 10.57 5.14 6.21
N LEU A 142 9.27 5.44 6.38
CA LEU A 142 8.39 5.77 5.26
C LEU A 142 8.44 7.27 4.92
N THR A 143 8.49 8.13 5.94
CA THR A 143 8.41 9.61 5.76
C THR A 143 9.76 10.31 5.74
N GLY A 144 10.88 9.62 6.02
CA GLY A 144 12.13 10.25 6.46
C GLY A 144 12.86 11.13 5.46
N LYS A 145 12.80 10.90 4.14
CA LYS A 145 13.58 11.65 3.14
C LYS A 145 12.87 11.91 1.83
N ILE A 146 11.75 11.26 1.57
CA ILE A 146 11.08 11.29 0.28
C ILE A 146 9.80 12.11 0.37
N ASP A 147 9.68 13.08 -0.53
CA ASP A 147 8.45 13.86 -0.71
C ASP A 147 7.92 13.65 -2.13
N PHE A 148 6.80 12.95 -2.24
CA PHE A 148 6.15 12.64 -3.52
C PHE A 148 5.48 13.86 -4.19
N ASN A 149 5.49 15.03 -3.54
CA ASN A 149 5.03 16.29 -4.13
C ASN A 149 6.12 17.05 -4.89
N LYS A 150 7.39 16.66 -4.78
CA LYS A 150 8.50 17.31 -5.51
C LYS A 150 8.46 16.94 -6.99
N GLN A 151 7.78 17.76 -7.78
CA GLN A 151 7.53 17.49 -9.20
C GLN A 151 8.74 17.74 -10.10
N ASP A 152 9.70 18.52 -9.65
CA ASP A 152 11.02 18.71 -10.25
C ASP A 152 11.87 17.42 -10.20
N GLU A 153 11.81 16.68 -9.09
CA GLU A 153 12.48 15.40 -8.92
C GLU A 153 11.64 14.24 -9.49
N LEU A 154 10.32 14.22 -9.20
CA LEU A 154 9.40 13.18 -9.64
C LEU A 154 8.14 13.76 -10.32
N PRO A 155 8.14 13.92 -11.64
CA PRO A 155 6.98 14.37 -12.39
C PRO A 155 5.75 13.48 -12.15
N ARG A 156 4.57 14.10 -12.08
CA ARG A 156 3.30 13.42 -11.79
C ARG A 156 2.99 12.25 -12.72
N ASP A 157 3.34 12.35 -13.98
CA ASP A 157 3.12 11.26 -14.95
C ASP A 157 3.95 10.04 -14.59
N LYS A 158 5.21 10.25 -14.22
CA LYS A 158 6.11 9.18 -13.79
C LYS A 158 5.64 8.55 -12.48
N LEU A 159 5.15 9.36 -11.52
CA LEU A 159 4.56 8.85 -10.29
C LEU A 159 3.35 7.95 -10.57
N VAL A 160 2.45 8.36 -11.47
CA VAL A 160 1.30 7.53 -11.90
C VAL A 160 1.78 6.23 -12.54
N HIS A 161 2.80 6.27 -13.39
CA HIS A 161 3.37 5.09 -14.02
C HIS A 161 3.98 4.12 -12.99
N LEU A 162 4.68 4.65 -11.97
CA LEU A 162 5.20 3.84 -10.86
C LEU A 162 4.08 3.17 -10.05
N ILE A 163 3.06 3.92 -9.67
CA ILE A 163 1.92 3.37 -8.93
C ILE A 163 1.21 2.28 -9.74
N ASN A 164 1.01 2.48 -11.02
CA ASN A 164 0.45 1.46 -11.92
C ASN A 164 1.39 0.26 -12.07
N HIS A 165 2.69 0.47 -12.13
CA HIS A 165 3.68 -0.60 -12.20
C HIS A 165 3.63 -1.47 -10.94
N PHE A 166 3.77 -0.85 -9.74
CA PHE A 166 3.72 -1.56 -8.46
C PHE A 166 2.35 -2.17 -8.15
N GLY A 167 1.26 -1.56 -8.63
CA GLY A 167 -0.10 -2.08 -8.43
C GLY A 167 -0.42 -3.37 -9.20
N ARG A 168 0.41 -3.78 -10.16
CA ARG A 168 0.20 -5.01 -10.96
C ARG A 168 0.65 -6.27 -10.25
N GLN A 169 1.45 -6.13 -9.23
CA GLN A 169 2.04 -7.25 -8.48
C GLN A 169 1.64 -7.18 -7.01
N THR A 170 1.57 -8.34 -6.39
CA THR A 170 1.50 -8.48 -4.93
C THR A 170 2.85 -9.03 -4.49
N PHE A 171 3.42 -8.45 -3.44
CA PHE A 171 4.74 -8.84 -2.93
C PHE A 171 4.57 -9.67 -1.66
N ASP A 172 5.17 -10.86 -1.62
CA ASP A 172 5.22 -11.75 -0.45
C ASP A 172 6.39 -11.40 0.47
#